data_4c32af3abfd5e97f687540319a992b9d
#
_entry.id   4c32af3abfd5e97f687540319a992b9d
#
_cell.length_a   1.000
_cell.length_b   1.000
_cell.length_c   1.000
_cell.angle_alpha   90.00
_cell.angle_beta   90.00
_cell.angle_gamma   90.00
#
_symmetry.space_group_name_H-M   'P 1'
#
loop_
_entity.id
_entity.type
_entity.pdbx_description
1 polymer ?
#
loop_
_entity_poly.entity_id
_entity_poly.type
_entity_poly.pdbx_seq_one_letter_code
_entity_poly.pdbx_strand_id
1 'polypeptide(L)'
;VIIMAMGVKTGLVTQELFSVMVLIAVITFASSTYLIWYDAVLYEWLEPLLKPFESLSFISRSKDEGVAHRGLKPYAIVCGANRVGGAIVEALHKTHHVLAVDYDPRVVERLKERGIPTVYGDISEDDVLERLPFKSARIAIITSSNLPDSLVFLRHVRRMNKKLKVFCTASNAQDALELYAEGASYVIVPFHVGGEHALNVLGLLGRDVAGFSSLKRRHVVSLREKVSRGV
;
A
#
# COMPACT_ATOMS: atom_id res chain seq x y z
N VAL A 1 -34.98 9.46 12.01
CA VAL A 1 -36.09 10.39 11.79
C VAL A 1 -37.37 9.65 11.37
N ILE A 2 -37.35 8.80 10.34
CA ILE A 2 -38.54 8.09 9.82
C ILE A 2 -39.22 7.21 10.90
N ILE A 3 -38.45 6.40 11.61
CA ILE A 3 -38.94 5.52 12.68
C ILE A 3 -39.59 6.33 13.80
N MET A 4 -39.02 7.48 14.16
CA MET A 4 -39.55 8.35 15.18
C MET A 4 -40.83 9.05 14.74
N ALA A 5 -40.94 9.43 13.47
CA ALA A 5 -42.19 9.97 12.90
C ALA A 5 -43.33 8.93 12.95
N MET A 6 -43.00 7.64 12.73
CA MET A 6 -43.97 6.56 12.95
C MET A 6 -44.35 6.40 14.43
N GLY A 7 -43.37 6.56 15.34
CA GLY A 7 -43.61 6.53 16.79
C GLY A 7 -44.59 7.63 17.27
N VAL A 8 -44.48 8.82 16.67
CA VAL A 8 -45.44 9.91 16.95
C VAL A 8 -46.84 9.53 16.46
N LYS A 9 -46.98 8.97 15.26
CA LYS A 9 -48.28 8.54 14.71
C LYS A 9 -48.94 7.44 15.53
N THR A 10 -48.16 6.58 16.16
CA THR A 10 -48.65 5.49 17.01
C THR A 10 -48.85 5.92 18.48
N GLY A 11 -48.57 7.18 18.82
CA GLY A 11 -48.69 7.69 20.19
C GLY A 11 -47.63 7.21 21.18
N LEU A 12 -46.58 6.52 20.69
CA LEU A 12 -45.47 6.02 21.50
C LEU A 12 -44.43 7.10 21.82
N VAL A 13 -44.37 8.17 21.01
CA VAL A 13 -43.44 9.29 21.15
C VAL A 13 -44.22 10.60 21.14
N THR A 14 -43.90 11.50 22.06
CA THR A 14 -44.54 12.82 22.09
C THR A 14 -43.95 13.71 21.00
N GLN A 15 -44.75 14.68 20.52
CA GLN A 15 -44.31 15.64 19.51
C GLN A 15 -43.11 16.49 19.97
N GLU A 16 -43.03 16.78 21.26
CA GLU A 16 -41.92 17.53 21.87
C GLU A 16 -40.61 16.75 21.78
N LEU A 17 -40.64 15.46 22.12
CA LEU A 17 -39.50 14.55 22.04
C LEU A 17 -39.00 14.41 20.60
N PHE A 18 -39.92 14.30 19.63
CA PHE A 18 -39.59 14.28 18.22
C PHE A 18 -38.88 15.57 17.76
N SER A 19 -39.37 16.72 18.19
CA SER A 19 -38.77 18.01 17.84
C SER A 19 -37.34 18.16 18.38
N VAL A 20 -37.10 17.75 19.62
CA VAL A 20 -35.74 17.74 20.22
C VAL A 20 -34.82 16.80 19.46
N MET A 21 -35.28 15.62 19.09
CA MET A 21 -34.46 14.68 18.32
C MET A 21 -34.12 15.17 16.91
N VAL A 22 -35.06 15.86 16.23
CA VAL A 22 -34.76 16.49 14.93
C VAL A 22 -33.71 17.60 15.09
N LEU A 23 -33.84 18.41 16.16
CA LEU A 23 -32.85 19.44 16.44
C LEU A 23 -31.46 18.85 16.69
N ILE A 24 -31.36 17.80 17.50
CA ILE A 24 -30.10 17.08 17.74
C ILE A 24 -29.54 16.52 16.43
N ALA A 25 -30.37 15.91 15.60
CA ALA A 25 -29.95 15.37 14.31
C ALA A 25 -29.38 16.45 13.39
N VAL A 26 -30.01 17.62 13.30
CA VAL A 26 -29.51 18.76 12.51
C VAL A 26 -28.17 19.25 13.03
N ILE A 27 -28.05 19.43 14.35
CA ILE A 27 -26.81 19.89 14.97
C ILE A 27 -25.67 18.88 14.74
N THR A 28 -25.92 17.58 14.93
CA THR A 28 -24.91 16.55 14.73
C THR A 28 -24.49 16.44 13.27
N PHE A 29 -25.42 16.53 12.33
CA PHE A 29 -25.12 16.54 10.89
C PHE A 29 -24.26 17.76 10.50
N ALA A 30 -24.64 18.95 10.95
CA ALA A 30 -23.87 20.15 10.69
C ALA A 30 -22.47 20.06 11.30
N SER A 31 -22.36 19.66 12.57
CA SER A 31 -21.07 19.48 13.24
C SER A 31 -20.18 18.46 12.55
N SER A 32 -20.73 17.32 12.16
CA SER A 32 -19.98 16.29 11.43
C SER A 32 -19.44 16.78 10.09
N THR A 33 -20.25 17.53 9.33
CA THR A 33 -19.84 18.10 8.06
C THR A 33 -18.69 19.11 8.23
N TYR A 34 -18.77 19.98 9.24
CA TYR A 34 -17.71 20.93 9.52
C TYR A 34 -16.44 20.24 10.03
N LEU A 35 -16.56 19.20 10.86
CA LEU A 35 -15.41 18.43 11.35
C LEU A 35 -14.66 17.74 10.21
N ILE A 36 -15.40 17.18 9.22
CA ILE A 36 -14.80 16.58 8.04
C ILE A 36 -14.13 17.61 7.14
N TRP A 37 -14.73 18.80 7.01
CA TRP A 37 -14.18 19.83 6.12
C TRP A 37 -12.94 20.52 6.69
N TYR A 38 -12.83 20.58 8.01
CA TYR A 38 -11.71 21.20 8.72
C TYR A 38 -10.82 20.17 9.42
N ASP A 39 -10.78 18.92 8.94
CA ASP A 39 -10.03 17.83 9.55
C ASP A 39 -8.54 18.15 9.74
N ALA A 40 -7.87 18.72 8.73
CA ALA A 40 -6.47 19.10 8.78
C ALA A 40 -6.20 20.20 9.84
N VAL A 41 -7.04 21.23 9.89
CA VAL A 41 -6.90 22.33 10.86
C VAL A 41 -7.20 21.83 12.27
N LEU A 42 -8.20 20.96 12.40
CA LEU A 42 -8.56 20.35 13.67
C LEU A 42 -7.45 19.42 14.19
N TYR A 43 -6.83 18.66 13.30
CA TYR A 43 -5.68 17.82 13.62
C TYR A 43 -4.50 18.63 14.14
N GLU A 44 -4.09 19.69 13.44
CA GLU A 44 -3.01 20.59 13.89
C GLU A 44 -3.29 21.20 15.26
N TRP A 45 -4.55 21.52 15.54
CA TRP A 45 -4.93 22.11 16.82
C TRP A 45 -4.99 21.08 17.95
N LEU A 46 -5.40 19.85 17.65
CA LEU A 46 -5.46 18.74 18.61
C LEU A 46 -4.11 17.99 18.75
N GLU A 47 -3.19 18.10 17.82
CA GLU A 47 -1.88 17.45 17.84
C GLU A 47 -1.16 17.54 19.18
N PRO A 48 -1.02 18.73 19.82
CA PRO A 48 -0.33 18.83 21.10
C PRO A 48 -1.04 18.09 22.24
N LEU A 49 -2.35 17.89 22.14
CA LEU A 49 -3.16 17.17 23.13
C LEU A 49 -3.13 15.66 22.91
N LEU A 50 -2.91 15.22 21.66
CA LEU A 50 -2.85 13.81 21.26
C LEU A 50 -1.45 13.18 21.41
N LYS A 51 -0.39 13.99 21.37
CA LYS A 51 1.01 13.56 21.57
C LYS A 51 1.25 12.62 22.75
N PRO A 52 0.69 12.84 23.96
CA PRO A 52 0.89 11.91 25.08
C PRO A 52 0.22 10.55 24.85
N PHE A 53 -0.85 10.48 24.04
CA PHE A 53 -1.52 9.22 23.71
C PHE A 53 -0.79 8.45 22.60
N GLU A 54 -0.19 9.13 21.63
CA GLU A 54 0.68 8.52 20.63
C GLU A 54 1.90 7.88 21.26
N SER A 55 2.50 8.53 22.27
CA SER A 55 3.64 7.95 22.96
C SER A 55 3.34 6.64 23.69
N LEU A 56 2.10 6.42 24.15
CA LEU A 56 1.68 5.14 24.75
C LEU A 56 1.48 4.02 23.73
N SER A 57 0.96 4.32 22.53
CA SER A 57 0.81 3.32 21.47
C SER A 57 2.13 3.02 20.74
N PHE A 58 3.02 4.02 20.68
CA PHE A 58 4.36 3.91 20.09
C PHE A 58 5.29 3.00 20.91
N ILE A 59 5.14 2.98 22.22
CA ILE A 59 5.96 2.12 23.12
C ILE A 59 5.72 0.62 22.86
N SER A 60 4.52 0.23 22.43
CA SER A 60 4.23 -1.18 22.12
C SER A 60 4.65 -1.60 20.70
N ARG A 61 4.71 -0.64 19.76
CA ARG A 61 5.00 -0.91 18.34
C ARG A 61 6.48 -0.77 17.96
N SER A 62 7.23 0.11 18.64
CA SER A 62 8.58 0.47 18.19
C SER A 62 9.72 -0.34 18.81
N LYS A 63 9.47 -1.15 19.86
CA LYS A 63 10.57 -1.89 20.53
C LYS A 63 11.11 -3.06 19.73
N ASP A 64 10.32 -3.71 18.89
CA ASP A 64 10.77 -4.89 18.14
C ASP A 64 11.24 -4.59 16.70
N GLU A 65 10.78 -3.49 16.07
CA GLU A 65 11.04 -3.27 14.65
C GLU A 65 12.26 -2.37 14.36
N GLY A 66 12.60 -1.46 15.26
CA GLY A 66 13.70 -0.52 15.05
C GLY A 66 15.09 -1.11 15.26
N VAL A 67 15.20 -2.19 16.01
CA VAL A 67 16.49 -2.81 16.38
C VAL A 67 16.91 -3.87 15.36
N ALA A 68 15.97 -4.61 14.78
CA ALA A 68 16.25 -5.70 13.85
C ALA A 68 16.82 -5.24 12.50
N HIS A 69 16.63 -3.96 12.13
CA HIS A 69 17.03 -3.46 10.82
C HIS A 69 18.23 -2.50 10.84
N ARG A 70 18.70 -2.09 12.04
CA ARG A 70 19.93 -1.29 12.18
C ARG A 70 21.14 -2.12 11.78
N GLY A 71 21.73 -1.77 10.64
CA GLY A 71 22.90 -2.46 10.10
C GLY A 71 22.60 -3.38 8.92
N LEU A 72 21.34 -3.62 8.56
CA LEU A 72 21.00 -4.30 7.33
C LEU A 72 21.46 -3.48 6.12
N LYS A 73 22.16 -4.15 5.21
CA LYS A 73 22.51 -3.58 3.88
C LYS A 73 21.72 -4.35 2.83
N PRO A 74 20.43 -4.03 2.63
CA PRO A 74 19.62 -4.77 1.68
C PRO A 74 20.09 -4.48 0.25
N TYR A 75 20.04 -5.51 -0.58
CA TYR A 75 20.20 -5.33 -2.03
C TYR A 75 19.01 -4.55 -2.60
N ALA A 76 17.80 -4.90 -2.15
CA ALA A 76 16.56 -4.25 -2.59
C ALA A 76 15.66 -3.90 -1.41
N ILE A 77 15.02 -2.74 -1.50
CA ILE A 77 13.90 -2.34 -0.63
C ILE A 77 12.64 -2.40 -1.48
N VAL A 78 11.64 -3.16 -1.05
CA VAL A 78 10.36 -3.34 -1.77
C VAL A 78 9.23 -2.78 -0.92
N CYS A 79 8.64 -1.70 -1.38
CA CYS A 79 7.51 -1.02 -0.76
C CYS A 79 6.20 -1.46 -1.42
N GLY A 80 5.29 -2.03 -0.61
CA GLY A 80 4.13 -2.77 -1.07
C GLY A 80 4.49 -4.21 -1.42
N ALA A 81 4.25 -5.14 -0.51
CA ALA A 81 4.67 -6.54 -0.65
C ALA A 81 3.47 -7.49 -0.80
N ASN A 82 2.36 -6.98 -1.35
CA ASN A 82 1.17 -7.78 -1.58
C ASN A 82 1.28 -8.54 -2.92
N ARG A 83 0.52 -8.17 -3.95
CA ARG A 83 0.43 -8.94 -5.22
C ARG A 83 1.73 -8.92 -6.02
N VAL A 84 2.02 -7.80 -6.69
CA VAL A 84 3.22 -7.65 -7.54
C VAL A 84 4.48 -7.63 -6.69
N GLY A 85 4.47 -6.83 -5.61
CA GLY A 85 5.61 -6.72 -4.71
C GLY A 85 5.92 -8.02 -3.99
N GLY A 86 4.92 -8.79 -3.56
CA GLY A 86 5.12 -10.10 -2.95
C GLY A 86 5.84 -11.07 -3.88
N ALA A 87 5.45 -11.12 -5.15
CA ALA A 87 6.13 -11.94 -6.16
C ALA A 87 7.60 -11.49 -6.37
N ILE A 88 7.85 -10.17 -6.35
CA ILE A 88 9.20 -9.63 -6.48
C ILE A 88 10.05 -9.97 -5.24
N VAL A 89 9.50 -9.78 -4.03
CA VAL A 89 10.16 -10.11 -2.77
C VAL A 89 10.56 -11.58 -2.75
N GLU A 90 9.65 -12.50 -3.07
CA GLU A 90 9.92 -13.93 -3.10
C GLU A 90 10.99 -14.34 -4.13
N ALA A 91 10.96 -13.71 -5.30
CA ALA A 91 11.95 -13.97 -6.33
C ALA A 91 13.34 -13.48 -5.93
N LEU A 92 13.43 -12.27 -5.40
CA LEU A 92 14.70 -11.65 -5.01
C LEU A 92 15.27 -12.26 -3.74
N HIS A 93 14.45 -12.62 -2.75
CA HIS A 93 14.90 -13.17 -1.47
C HIS A 93 15.69 -14.48 -1.62
N LYS A 94 15.47 -15.23 -2.69
CA LYS A 94 16.22 -16.47 -2.96
C LYS A 94 17.71 -16.24 -3.21
N THR A 95 18.09 -15.06 -3.64
CA THR A 95 19.47 -14.76 -4.11
C THR A 95 20.04 -13.50 -3.47
N HIS A 96 19.21 -12.66 -2.89
CA HIS A 96 19.62 -11.36 -2.35
C HIS A 96 18.95 -11.07 -1.01
N HIS A 97 19.58 -10.20 -0.23
CA HIS A 97 18.94 -9.65 0.97
C HIS A 97 17.91 -8.60 0.57
N VAL A 98 16.66 -8.84 0.89
CA VAL A 98 15.54 -7.94 0.59
C VAL A 98 14.96 -7.42 1.90
N LEU A 99 14.59 -6.15 1.92
CA LEU A 99 13.79 -5.54 2.97
C LEU A 99 12.41 -5.21 2.37
N ALA A 100 11.38 -5.81 2.90
CA ALA A 100 10.00 -5.50 2.50
C ALA A 100 9.39 -4.44 3.42
N VAL A 101 8.50 -3.62 2.89
CA VAL A 101 7.72 -2.63 3.65
C VAL A 101 6.27 -2.75 3.22
N ASP A 102 5.36 -2.92 4.18
CA ASP A 102 3.93 -2.97 3.90
C ASP A 102 3.12 -2.44 5.08
N TYR A 103 1.98 -1.84 4.81
CA TYR A 103 1.06 -1.34 5.84
C TYR A 103 0.01 -2.39 6.26
N ASP A 104 -0.15 -3.49 5.51
CA ASP A 104 -1.05 -4.58 5.90
C ASP A 104 -0.33 -5.52 6.89
N PRO A 105 -0.77 -5.59 8.15
CA PRO A 105 -0.14 -6.44 9.16
C PRO A 105 -0.14 -7.92 8.77
N ARG A 106 -1.12 -8.39 7.98
CA ARG A 106 -1.19 -9.78 7.51
C ARG A 106 -0.09 -10.09 6.51
N VAL A 107 0.27 -9.11 5.66
CA VAL A 107 1.38 -9.23 4.71
C VAL A 107 2.70 -9.27 5.46
N VAL A 108 2.87 -8.38 6.44
CA VAL A 108 4.06 -8.30 7.28
C VAL A 108 4.28 -9.60 8.05
N GLU A 109 3.25 -10.14 8.70
CA GLU A 109 3.33 -11.38 9.46
C GLU A 109 3.69 -12.57 8.55
N ARG A 110 3.02 -12.72 7.42
CA ARG A 110 3.31 -13.75 6.42
C ARG A 110 4.76 -13.72 5.93
N LEU A 111 5.34 -12.53 5.73
CA LEU A 111 6.73 -12.38 5.29
C LEU A 111 7.71 -12.67 6.42
N LYS A 112 7.40 -12.25 7.65
CA LYS A 112 8.18 -12.58 8.86
C LYS A 112 8.25 -14.09 9.12
N GLU A 113 7.12 -14.80 8.99
CA GLU A 113 7.09 -16.27 9.10
C GLU A 113 8.00 -16.98 8.09
N ARG A 114 8.25 -16.35 6.94
CA ARG A 114 9.16 -16.84 5.89
C ARG A 114 10.62 -16.40 6.08
N GLY A 115 10.92 -15.72 7.19
CA GLY A 115 12.26 -15.21 7.50
C GLY A 115 12.67 -14.02 6.62
N ILE A 116 11.73 -13.32 6.00
CA ILE A 116 12.01 -12.14 5.18
C ILE A 116 11.97 -10.89 6.06
N PRO A 117 13.06 -10.11 6.13
CA PRO A 117 13.09 -8.84 6.85
C PRO A 117 11.98 -7.91 6.36
N THR A 118 11.12 -7.47 7.27
CA THR A 118 9.94 -6.68 6.91
C THR A 118 9.71 -5.56 7.93
N VAL A 119 9.41 -4.37 7.41
CA VAL A 119 8.99 -3.20 8.18
C VAL A 119 7.49 -3.02 8.01
N TYR A 120 6.79 -2.84 9.12
CA TYR A 120 5.40 -2.39 9.09
C TYR A 120 5.37 -0.86 9.00
N GLY A 121 4.65 -0.31 8.04
CA GLY A 121 4.45 1.13 7.90
C GLY A 121 3.86 1.53 6.56
N ASP A 122 3.29 2.72 6.53
CA ASP A 122 2.80 3.34 5.31
C ASP A 122 3.91 4.15 4.65
N ILE A 123 4.14 3.92 3.37
CA ILE A 123 5.16 4.62 2.58
C ILE A 123 4.79 6.06 2.24
N SER A 124 3.56 6.48 2.51
CA SER A 124 3.15 7.88 2.44
C SER A 124 3.64 8.70 3.65
N GLU A 125 4.04 8.02 4.73
CA GLU A 125 4.57 8.64 5.94
C GLU A 125 6.07 8.89 5.83
N ASP A 126 6.51 10.14 5.96
CA ASP A 126 7.93 10.52 5.90
C ASP A 126 8.76 9.79 6.96
N ASP A 127 8.23 9.59 8.16
CA ASP A 127 8.87 8.87 9.26
C ASP A 127 9.22 7.42 8.91
N VAL A 128 8.39 6.77 8.12
CA VAL A 128 8.65 5.41 7.63
C VAL A 128 9.77 5.43 6.61
N LEU A 129 9.72 6.37 5.65
CA LEU A 129 10.73 6.52 4.62
C LEU A 129 12.11 6.87 5.17
N GLU A 130 12.19 7.73 6.20
CA GLU A 130 13.46 8.13 6.84
C GLU A 130 14.19 6.98 7.52
N ARG A 131 13.45 5.99 8.02
CA ARG A 131 14.02 4.79 8.66
C ARG A 131 14.57 3.77 7.68
N LEU A 132 14.21 3.87 6.40
CA LEU A 132 14.63 2.91 5.39
C LEU A 132 16.08 3.15 4.91
N PRO A 133 16.89 2.11 4.78
CA PRO A 133 18.31 2.23 4.48
C PRO A 133 18.59 2.45 2.97
N PHE A 134 17.96 3.46 2.36
CA PHE A 134 18.12 3.78 0.93
C PHE A 134 19.56 4.09 0.51
N LYS A 135 20.41 4.57 1.44
CA LYS A 135 21.83 4.85 1.15
C LYS A 135 22.64 3.59 0.87
N SER A 136 22.25 2.46 1.47
CA SER A 136 22.97 1.19 1.33
C SER A 136 22.35 0.23 0.31
N ALA A 137 21.11 0.48 -0.11
CA ALA A 137 20.41 -0.33 -1.10
C ALA A 137 20.92 -0.05 -2.52
N ARG A 138 20.79 -1.03 -3.41
CA ARG A 138 21.05 -0.88 -4.86
C ARG A 138 19.78 -0.62 -5.65
N ILE A 139 18.65 -1.12 -5.17
CA ILE A 139 17.35 -1.02 -5.84
C ILE A 139 16.31 -0.63 -4.80
N ALA A 140 15.42 0.27 -5.17
CA ALA A 140 14.18 0.54 -4.46
C ALA A 140 13.01 0.26 -5.41
N ILE A 141 11.98 -0.40 -4.91
CA ILE A 141 10.82 -0.80 -5.71
C ILE A 141 9.58 -0.34 -4.97
N ILE A 142 8.70 0.39 -5.64
CA ILE A 142 7.38 0.73 -5.13
C ILE A 142 6.31 0.09 -6.02
N THR A 143 5.42 -0.66 -5.41
CA THR A 143 4.34 -1.35 -6.11
C THR A 143 2.96 -0.76 -5.81
N SER A 144 2.91 0.43 -5.23
CA SER A 144 1.67 1.20 -5.11
C SER A 144 1.19 1.63 -6.49
N SER A 145 -0.12 1.49 -6.74
CA SER A 145 -0.75 2.02 -7.95
C SER A 145 -1.24 3.46 -7.76
N ASN A 146 -1.07 4.03 -6.57
CA ASN A 146 -1.41 5.41 -6.27
C ASN A 146 -0.25 6.31 -6.73
N LEU A 147 -0.50 7.17 -7.71
CA LEU A 147 0.49 8.07 -8.27
C LEU A 147 1.05 9.06 -7.23
N PRO A 148 0.23 9.76 -6.42
CA PRO A 148 0.72 10.65 -5.37
C PRO A 148 1.73 9.98 -4.42
N ASP A 149 1.43 8.81 -3.89
CA ASP A 149 2.34 8.08 -2.99
C ASP A 149 3.66 7.72 -3.69
N SER A 150 3.56 7.28 -4.94
CA SER A 150 4.73 6.93 -5.76
C SER A 150 5.62 8.13 -6.04
N LEU A 151 5.04 9.32 -6.23
CA LEU A 151 5.77 10.57 -6.43
C LEU A 151 6.47 11.02 -5.13
N VAL A 152 5.77 10.96 -3.98
CA VAL A 152 6.37 11.26 -2.67
C VAL A 152 7.55 10.35 -2.40
N PHE A 153 7.36 9.05 -2.55
CA PHE A 153 8.41 8.06 -2.41
C PHE A 153 9.62 8.35 -3.32
N LEU A 154 9.36 8.58 -4.60
CA LEU A 154 10.42 8.80 -5.59
C LEU A 154 11.24 10.06 -5.28
N ARG A 155 10.58 11.16 -4.92
CA ARG A 155 11.24 12.41 -4.50
C ARG A 155 12.06 12.21 -3.24
N HIS A 156 11.53 11.48 -2.25
CA HIS A 156 12.26 11.16 -1.03
C HIS A 156 13.52 10.36 -1.34
N VAL A 157 13.39 9.27 -2.09
CA VAL A 157 14.52 8.41 -2.48
C VAL A 157 15.57 9.20 -3.27
N ARG A 158 15.16 10.08 -4.20
CA ARG A 158 16.07 10.90 -4.98
C ARG A 158 16.83 11.94 -4.16
N ARG A 159 16.24 12.44 -3.08
CA ARG A 159 16.92 13.29 -2.08
C ARG A 159 18.01 12.50 -1.33
N MET A 160 17.71 11.26 -0.95
CA MET A 160 18.60 10.43 -0.14
C MET A 160 19.73 9.80 -0.97
N ASN A 161 19.42 9.32 -2.18
CA ASN A 161 20.38 8.63 -3.05
C ASN A 161 20.04 8.80 -4.54
N LYS A 162 20.69 9.74 -5.20
CA LYS A 162 20.47 10.02 -6.63
C LYS A 162 20.85 8.85 -7.57
N LYS A 163 21.73 7.95 -7.12
CA LYS A 163 22.23 6.83 -7.93
C LYS A 163 21.40 5.55 -7.77
N LEU A 164 20.51 5.51 -6.78
CA LEU A 164 19.67 4.34 -6.51
C LEU A 164 18.76 4.06 -7.71
N LYS A 165 18.69 2.81 -8.14
CA LYS A 165 17.75 2.39 -9.17
C LYS A 165 16.35 2.27 -8.56
N VAL A 166 15.41 3.07 -9.05
CA VAL A 166 14.04 3.09 -8.55
C VAL A 166 13.10 2.52 -9.60
N PHE A 167 12.39 1.47 -9.20
CA PHE A 167 11.35 0.84 -10.01
C PHE A 167 10.00 1.21 -9.41
N CYS A 168 9.06 1.65 -10.25
CA CYS A 168 7.71 1.99 -9.85
C CYS A 168 6.70 1.13 -10.59
N THR A 169 5.50 0.97 -10.04
CA THR A 169 4.34 0.51 -10.80
C THR A 169 3.42 1.69 -11.08
N ALA A 170 2.73 1.65 -12.21
CA ALA A 170 1.74 2.64 -12.59
C ALA A 170 0.47 1.95 -13.08
N SER A 171 -0.69 2.61 -12.88
CA SER A 171 -1.98 2.09 -13.33
C SER A 171 -2.18 2.23 -14.83
N ASN A 172 -1.56 3.24 -15.44
CA ASN A 172 -1.72 3.57 -16.85
C ASN A 172 -0.43 4.21 -17.42
N ALA A 173 -0.41 4.44 -18.72
CA ALA A 173 0.74 4.99 -19.42
C ALA A 173 1.05 6.45 -19.03
N GLN A 174 0.02 7.25 -18.71
CA GLN A 174 0.21 8.65 -18.34
C GLN A 174 0.91 8.78 -17.01
N ASP A 175 0.47 8.04 -15.98
CA ASP A 175 1.14 7.97 -14.68
C ASP A 175 2.59 7.47 -14.84
N ALA A 176 2.81 6.50 -15.72
CA ALA A 176 4.15 5.99 -15.99
C ALA A 176 5.08 7.06 -16.56
N LEU A 177 4.61 7.89 -17.50
CA LEU A 177 5.38 8.99 -18.04
C LEU A 177 5.72 10.04 -17.00
N GLU A 178 4.78 10.34 -16.09
CA GLU A 178 5.02 11.28 -14.99
C GLU A 178 6.07 10.74 -14.02
N LEU A 179 6.01 9.46 -13.65
CA LEU A 179 7.02 8.81 -12.83
C LEU A 179 8.42 8.80 -13.49
N TYR A 180 8.49 8.62 -14.82
CA TYR A 180 9.75 8.75 -15.54
C TYR A 180 10.29 10.19 -15.51
N ALA A 181 9.43 11.19 -15.66
CA ALA A 181 9.82 12.60 -15.58
C ALA A 181 10.38 12.97 -14.20
N GLU A 182 9.86 12.39 -13.14
CA GLU A 182 10.33 12.54 -11.74
C GLU A 182 11.57 11.66 -11.45
N GLY A 183 12.05 10.89 -12.41
CA GLY A 183 13.32 10.17 -12.32
C GLY A 183 13.23 8.71 -11.93
N ALA A 184 12.10 8.04 -12.13
CA ALA A 184 12.03 6.59 -12.05
C ALA A 184 13.03 5.95 -13.03
N SER A 185 13.69 4.87 -12.60
CA SER A 185 14.62 4.14 -13.47
C SER A 185 13.86 3.20 -14.41
N TYR A 186 12.74 2.67 -13.97
CA TYR A 186 11.85 1.85 -14.76
C TYR A 186 10.44 1.87 -14.17
N VAL A 187 9.41 1.89 -15.01
CA VAL A 187 8.03 1.85 -14.57
C VAL A 187 7.32 0.64 -15.19
N ILE A 188 6.74 -0.17 -14.33
CA ILE A 188 5.95 -1.35 -14.71
C ILE A 188 4.48 -0.92 -14.81
N VAL A 189 3.87 -1.13 -15.95
CA VAL A 189 2.42 -0.99 -16.14
C VAL A 189 1.84 -2.40 -16.29
N PRO A 190 1.29 -3.00 -15.22
CA PRO A 190 0.96 -4.43 -15.21
C PRO A 190 -0.01 -4.85 -16.31
N PHE A 191 -0.98 -4.00 -16.63
CA PHE A 191 -1.95 -4.27 -17.69
C PHE A 191 -1.31 -4.25 -19.09
N HIS A 192 -0.31 -3.41 -19.32
CA HIS A 192 0.44 -3.37 -20.59
C HIS A 192 1.26 -4.64 -20.76
N VAL A 193 2.03 -4.99 -19.72
CA VAL A 193 2.84 -6.22 -19.70
C VAL A 193 1.95 -7.45 -19.88
N GLY A 194 0.79 -7.48 -19.22
CA GLY A 194 -0.21 -8.54 -19.37
C GLY A 194 -0.75 -8.62 -20.79
N GLY A 195 -1.04 -7.48 -21.43
CA GLY A 195 -1.49 -7.41 -22.82
C GLY A 195 -0.45 -7.92 -23.83
N GLU A 196 0.80 -7.47 -23.69
CA GLU A 196 1.92 -7.96 -24.52
C GLU A 196 2.14 -9.47 -24.36
N HIS A 197 2.09 -9.95 -23.10
CA HIS A 197 2.18 -11.38 -22.84
C HIS A 197 1.04 -12.15 -23.50
N ALA A 198 -0.20 -11.65 -23.41
CA ALA A 198 -1.36 -12.26 -24.07
C ALA A 198 -1.19 -12.32 -25.59
N LEU A 199 -0.70 -11.24 -26.23
CA LEU A 199 -0.42 -11.22 -27.67
C LEU A 199 0.65 -12.25 -28.04
N ASN A 200 1.70 -12.38 -27.26
CA ASN A 200 2.74 -13.39 -27.49
C ASN A 200 2.16 -14.83 -27.40
N VAL A 201 1.31 -15.10 -26.42
CA VAL A 201 0.63 -16.39 -26.25
C VAL A 201 -0.32 -16.67 -27.44
N LEU A 202 -1.10 -15.68 -27.86
CA LEU A 202 -2.01 -15.80 -29.02
C LEU A 202 -1.23 -16.00 -30.32
N GLY A 203 -0.08 -15.34 -30.49
CA GLY A 203 0.79 -15.53 -31.64
C GLY A 203 1.37 -16.95 -31.74
N LEU A 204 1.56 -17.64 -30.64
CA LEU A 204 1.96 -19.05 -30.62
C LEU A 204 0.86 -20.00 -31.07
N LEU A 205 -0.42 -19.67 -30.78
CA LEU A 205 -1.58 -20.48 -31.22
C LEU A 205 -1.67 -20.63 -32.74
N GLY A 206 -1.31 -19.57 -33.47
CA GLY A 206 -1.33 -19.59 -34.94
C GLY A 206 -0.13 -20.27 -35.60
N ARG A 207 0.94 -20.58 -34.84
CA ARG A 207 2.20 -21.09 -35.39
C ARG A 207 2.60 -22.48 -34.87
N ASP A 208 2.29 -22.80 -33.63
CA ASP A 208 2.72 -24.05 -32.98
C ASP A 208 1.73 -24.50 -31.88
N VAL A 209 0.81 -25.37 -32.25
CA VAL A 209 -0.21 -25.95 -31.33
C VAL A 209 0.44 -26.80 -30.22
N ALA A 210 1.55 -27.49 -30.51
CA ALA A 210 2.27 -28.30 -29.53
C ALA A 210 2.99 -27.40 -28.50
N GLY A 211 3.60 -26.31 -28.95
CA GLY A 211 4.21 -25.29 -28.12
C GLY A 211 3.20 -24.64 -27.17
N PHE A 212 1.99 -24.34 -27.63
CA PHE A 212 0.93 -23.81 -26.79
C PHE A 212 0.50 -24.79 -25.68
N SER A 213 0.35 -26.06 -25.98
CA SER A 213 -0.01 -27.09 -24.99
C SER A 213 1.06 -27.21 -23.89
N SER A 214 2.32 -27.10 -24.24
CA SER A 214 3.45 -27.11 -23.31
C SER A 214 3.46 -25.85 -22.44
N LEU A 215 3.17 -24.68 -23.03
CA LEU A 215 3.05 -23.39 -22.33
C LEU A 215 1.92 -23.44 -21.30
N LYS A 216 0.72 -23.89 -21.70
CA LYS A 216 -0.43 -24.07 -20.81
C LYS A 216 -0.07 -24.94 -19.60
N ARG A 217 0.60 -26.08 -19.83
CA ARG A 217 0.98 -27.00 -18.76
C ARG A 217 1.91 -26.32 -17.74
N ARG A 218 2.95 -25.63 -18.22
CA ARG A 218 3.89 -24.87 -17.36
C ARG A 218 3.18 -23.77 -16.59
N HIS A 219 2.26 -23.04 -17.23
CA HIS A 219 1.49 -21.99 -16.59
C HIS A 219 0.61 -22.53 -15.45
N VAL A 220 -0.10 -23.64 -15.69
CA VAL A 220 -0.94 -24.29 -14.66
C VAL A 220 -0.10 -24.75 -13.46
N VAL A 221 1.07 -25.33 -13.71
CA VAL A 221 1.99 -25.73 -12.62
C VAL A 221 2.42 -24.50 -11.80
N SER A 222 2.86 -23.42 -12.45
CA SER A 222 3.25 -22.17 -11.80
C SER A 222 2.11 -21.56 -10.98
N LEU A 223 0.87 -21.58 -11.49
CA LEU A 223 -0.28 -21.08 -10.73
C LEU A 223 -0.57 -21.92 -9.47
N ARG A 224 -0.49 -23.25 -9.58
CA ARG A 224 -0.68 -24.15 -8.43
C ARG A 224 0.36 -23.90 -7.33
N GLU A 225 1.62 -23.70 -7.72
CA GLU A 225 2.68 -23.35 -6.77
C GLU A 225 2.44 -22.01 -6.07
N LYS A 226 1.94 -21.00 -6.79
CA LYS A 226 1.57 -19.70 -6.19
C LYS A 226 0.41 -19.85 -5.21
N VAL A 227 -0.64 -20.56 -5.58
CA VAL A 227 -1.79 -20.83 -4.70
C VAL A 227 -1.35 -21.55 -3.42
N SER A 228 -0.48 -22.58 -3.54
CA SER A 228 0.03 -23.29 -2.36
C SER A 228 0.90 -22.44 -1.45
N ARG A 229 1.48 -21.34 -1.98
CA ARG A 229 2.28 -20.36 -1.22
C ARG A 229 1.46 -19.17 -0.70
N GLY A 230 0.17 -19.10 -1.02
CA GLY A 230 -0.70 -18.00 -0.58
C GLY A 230 -0.38 -16.65 -1.23
N VAL A 231 0.08 -16.68 -2.49
CA VAL A 231 0.38 -15.48 -3.31
C VAL A 231 -0.62 -15.35 -4.44
#